data_5852e42e07e8b62a75ff2a220e338d76
#
_entry.id   5852e42e07e8b62a75ff2a220e338d76
#
_cell.length_a   1.000
_cell.length_b   1.000
_cell.length_c   1.000
_cell.angle_alpha   90.00
_cell.angle_beta   90.00
_cell.angle_gamma   90.00
#
_symmetry.space_group_name_H-M   'P 1'
#
loop_
_entity.id
_entity.type
_entity.pdbx_description
1 polymer ?
#
loop_
_entity_poly.entity_id
_entity_poly.type
_entity_poly.pdbx_seq_one_letter_code
_entity_poly.pdbx_strand_id
1 'polypeptide(L)'
;MLELKGVTKRFLGITAVDDVTFTARPGEITGYLGPNGSGKSTTMKMITGLIEPSAGEIRFDGEPIQRDLIGYKQRMGYVPEEPHLYAHLSGLEYLIMVGQLRNLPAKPTADRIDGLLRLFALHGDRHSPISAYSKGMRQKVLLSAALLHNPDLILLDEPFSGLDVATGLVLRSLIQELAARGKVVLFSSHDLEIVERVCSHVVILHRARIVADDSIEHLRTLMALPTLEEIFSQLAVEQDTVGISRQIADLIQA
;
A
#
# COMPACT_ATOMS: atom_id res chain seq x y z
N MET A 1 -8.38 11.50 8.01
CA MET A 1 -8.09 10.40 8.95
C MET A 1 -8.87 9.16 8.50
N LEU A 2 -8.21 8.00 8.39
CA LEU A 2 -8.85 6.71 8.08
C LEU A 2 -8.98 5.88 9.35
N GLU A 3 -10.18 5.37 9.63
CA GLU A 3 -10.48 4.56 10.81
C GLU A 3 -11.14 3.24 10.38
N LEU A 4 -10.65 2.14 10.91
CA LEU A 4 -11.30 0.84 10.86
C LEU A 4 -11.82 0.52 12.26
N LYS A 5 -13.08 0.07 12.39
CA LYS A 5 -13.72 -0.23 13.68
C LYS A 5 -14.37 -1.61 13.64
N GLY A 6 -13.73 -2.59 14.28
CA GLY A 6 -14.22 -3.96 14.38
C GLY A 6 -14.38 -4.64 13.01
N VAL A 7 -13.53 -4.32 12.05
CA VAL A 7 -13.70 -4.77 10.67
C VAL A 7 -13.41 -6.24 10.57
N THR A 8 -14.40 -6.99 10.07
CA THR A 8 -14.31 -8.45 9.88
C THR A 8 -14.69 -8.82 8.46
N LYS A 9 -13.97 -9.75 7.84
CA LYS A 9 -14.33 -10.34 6.55
C LYS A 9 -14.28 -11.86 6.58
N ARG A 10 -15.41 -12.46 6.18
CA ARG A 10 -15.57 -13.92 6.06
C ARG A 10 -15.90 -14.29 4.62
N PHE A 11 -15.26 -15.35 4.12
CA PHE A 11 -15.49 -15.96 2.81
C PHE A 11 -15.79 -17.44 3.00
N LEU A 12 -16.98 -17.90 2.67
CA LEU A 12 -17.35 -19.34 2.67
C LEU A 12 -16.84 -20.07 3.93
N GLY A 13 -17.01 -19.47 5.11
CA GLY A 13 -16.59 -20.05 6.40
C GLY A 13 -15.14 -19.74 6.81
N ILE A 14 -14.32 -19.15 5.95
CA ILE A 14 -12.96 -18.72 6.30
C ILE A 14 -12.99 -17.25 6.75
N THR A 15 -12.49 -16.97 7.95
CA THR A 15 -12.31 -15.61 8.43
C THR A 15 -10.95 -15.07 7.94
N ALA A 16 -11.00 -14.21 6.93
CA ALA A 16 -9.79 -13.61 6.33
C ALA A 16 -9.30 -12.36 7.08
N VAL A 17 -10.20 -11.67 7.79
CA VAL A 17 -9.93 -10.53 8.67
C VAL A 17 -10.90 -10.64 9.85
N ASP A 18 -10.41 -10.49 11.08
CA ASP A 18 -11.18 -10.70 12.31
C ASP A 18 -10.97 -9.56 13.30
N ASP A 19 -12.01 -8.75 13.49
CA ASP A 19 -12.08 -7.66 14.46
C ASP A 19 -10.93 -6.66 14.37
N VAL A 20 -10.59 -6.23 13.15
CA VAL A 20 -9.49 -5.29 12.90
C VAL A 20 -9.94 -3.87 13.22
N THR A 21 -9.24 -3.23 14.18
CA THR A 21 -9.47 -1.84 14.60
C THR A 21 -8.14 -1.10 14.63
N PHE A 22 -7.98 -0.06 13.82
CA PHE A 22 -6.82 0.85 13.85
C PHE A 22 -7.17 2.19 13.21
N THR A 23 -6.25 3.16 13.34
CA THR A 23 -6.40 4.50 12.76
C THR A 23 -5.14 4.92 12.05
N ALA A 24 -5.25 5.32 10.76
CA ALA A 24 -4.18 6.00 10.04
C ALA A 24 -4.45 7.51 10.00
N ARG A 25 -3.48 8.31 10.47
CA ARG A 25 -3.63 9.75 10.68
C ARG A 25 -3.00 10.58 9.56
N PRO A 26 -3.54 11.78 9.30
CA PRO A 26 -2.87 12.76 8.43
C PRO A 26 -1.48 13.11 8.99
N GLY A 27 -0.49 13.19 8.11
CA GLY A 27 0.88 13.51 8.49
C GLY A 27 1.72 12.32 8.94
N GLU A 28 1.10 11.14 9.10
CA GLU A 28 1.77 9.90 9.45
C GLU A 28 1.82 8.95 8.24
N ILE A 29 2.88 8.14 8.19
CA ILE A 29 2.98 7.01 7.28
C ILE A 29 2.76 5.76 8.12
N THR A 30 1.61 5.12 7.93
CA THR A 30 1.25 3.89 8.63
C THR A 30 1.66 2.68 7.80
N GLY A 31 2.57 1.87 8.32
CA GLY A 31 2.96 0.56 7.78
C GLY A 31 1.94 -0.51 8.14
N TYR A 32 1.42 -1.25 7.17
CA TYR A 32 0.47 -2.34 7.37
C TYR A 32 1.13 -3.67 7.04
N LEU A 33 1.55 -4.40 8.06
CA LEU A 33 2.46 -5.52 7.97
C LEU A 33 1.78 -6.85 8.32
N GLY A 34 2.39 -7.93 7.90
CA GLY A 34 1.97 -9.29 8.28
C GLY A 34 2.47 -10.32 7.27
N PRO A 35 2.56 -11.60 7.65
CA PRO A 35 2.93 -12.67 6.75
C PRO A 35 1.91 -12.86 5.62
N ASN A 36 2.27 -13.64 4.60
CA ASN A 36 1.33 -13.99 3.54
C ASN A 36 0.11 -14.71 4.12
N GLY A 37 -1.09 -14.35 3.64
CA GLY A 37 -2.34 -14.92 4.15
C GLY A 37 -2.84 -14.29 5.47
N SER A 38 -2.16 -13.30 6.05
CA SER A 38 -2.60 -12.65 7.30
C SER A 38 -3.85 -11.76 7.14
N GLY A 39 -4.26 -11.43 5.91
CA GLY A 39 -5.44 -10.60 5.64
C GLY A 39 -5.15 -9.21 5.07
N LYS A 40 -3.88 -8.83 4.83
CA LYS A 40 -3.49 -7.48 4.34
C LYS A 40 -4.22 -7.07 3.07
N SER A 41 -4.10 -7.84 1.99
CA SER A 41 -4.74 -7.50 0.72
C SER A 41 -6.28 -7.52 0.81
N THR A 42 -6.85 -8.34 1.69
CA THR A 42 -8.29 -8.34 1.98
C THR A 42 -8.69 -7.03 2.65
N THR A 43 -7.94 -6.57 3.64
CA THR A 43 -8.16 -5.29 4.31
C THR A 43 -8.01 -4.12 3.34
N MET A 44 -6.97 -4.11 2.50
CA MET A 44 -6.81 -3.09 1.45
C MET A 44 -8.00 -3.06 0.49
N LYS A 45 -8.51 -4.22 0.06
CA LYS A 45 -9.72 -4.30 -0.79
C LYS A 45 -10.97 -3.78 -0.09
N MET A 46 -11.10 -3.95 1.22
CA MET A 46 -12.21 -3.36 1.99
C MET A 46 -12.06 -1.85 2.10
N ILE A 47 -10.87 -1.34 2.40
CA ILE A 47 -10.60 0.11 2.46
C ILE A 47 -10.85 0.76 1.09
N THR A 48 -10.47 0.12 -0.02
CA THR A 48 -10.74 0.67 -1.37
C THR A 48 -12.22 0.60 -1.78
N GLY A 49 -13.07 -0.06 -0.97
CA GLY A 49 -14.47 -0.30 -1.32
C GLY A 49 -14.65 -1.22 -2.53
N LEU A 50 -13.70 -2.11 -2.79
CA LEU A 50 -13.81 -3.20 -3.79
C LEU A 50 -14.60 -4.38 -3.24
N ILE A 51 -14.51 -4.61 -1.93
CA ILE A 51 -15.32 -5.59 -1.22
C ILE A 51 -15.86 -4.95 0.07
N GLU A 52 -17.06 -5.36 0.49
CA GLU A 52 -17.65 -4.90 1.75
C GLU A 52 -17.17 -5.76 2.93
N PRO A 53 -16.97 -5.18 4.12
CA PRO A 53 -16.77 -5.94 5.33
C PRO A 53 -18.01 -6.79 5.67
N SER A 54 -17.81 -7.94 6.32
CA SER A 54 -18.92 -8.76 6.84
C SER A 54 -19.47 -8.22 8.16
N ALA A 55 -18.66 -7.48 8.91
CA ALA A 55 -19.01 -6.76 10.13
C ALA A 55 -18.04 -5.60 10.37
N GLY A 56 -18.42 -4.67 11.24
CA GLY A 56 -17.64 -3.46 11.51
C GLY A 56 -17.82 -2.40 10.44
N GLU A 57 -17.09 -1.31 10.55
CA GLU A 57 -17.19 -0.18 9.62
C GLU A 57 -15.83 0.44 9.33
N ILE A 58 -15.73 1.06 8.15
CA ILE A 58 -14.58 1.85 7.72
C ILE A 58 -15.06 3.29 7.56
N ARG A 59 -14.33 4.22 8.18
CA ARG A 59 -14.63 5.65 8.13
C ARG A 59 -13.47 6.44 7.55
N PHE A 60 -13.79 7.47 6.79
CA PHE A 60 -12.82 8.46 6.35
C PHE A 60 -13.29 9.85 6.73
N ASP A 61 -12.45 10.58 7.49
CA ASP A 61 -12.78 11.88 8.09
C ASP A 61 -14.09 11.85 8.92
N GLY A 62 -14.30 10.76 9.67
CA GLY A 62 -15.44 10.57 10.54
C GLY A 62 -16.71 10.04 9.86
N GLU A 63 -16.77 9.98 8.53
CA GLU A 63 -17.92 9.48 7.77
C GLU A 63 -17.70 8.05 7.30
N PRO A 64 -18.69 7.14 7.42
CA PRO A 64 -18.62 5.81 6.84
C PRO A 64 -18.43 5.89 5.32
N ILE A 65 -17.45 5.14 4.77
CA ILE A 65 -17.14 5.21 3.34
C ILE A 65 -18.29 4.75 2.44
N GLN A 66 -19.19 3.91 2.96
CA GLN A 66 -20.36 3.40 2.25
C GLN A 66 -21.42 4.48 2.02
N ARG A 67 -21.43 5.56 2.83
CA ARG A 67 -22.41 6.64 2.71
C ARG A 67 -22.29 7.40 1.38
N ASP A 68 -21.05 7.65 0.94
CA ASP A 68 -20.72 8.24 -0.35
C ASP A 68 -19.44 7.60 -0.90
N LEU A 69 -19.57 6.38 -1.43
CA LEU A 69 -18.45 5.62 -1.95
C LEU A 69 -17.80 6.30 -3.16
N ILE A 70 -18.57 7.05 -3.95
CA ILE A 70 -18.05 7.77 -5.12
C ILE A 70 -17.18 8.94 -4.67
N GLY A 71 -17.70 9.80 -3.79
CA GLY A 71 -16.94 10.92 -3.24
C GLY A 71 -15.70 10.46 -2.46
N TYR A 72 -15.82 9.38 -1.71
CA TYR A 72 -14.67 8.75 -1.05
C TYR A 72 -13.59 8.33 -2.05
N LYS A 73 -13.96 7.59 -3.11
CA LYS A 73 -13.03 7.14 -4.16
C LYS A 73 -12.39 8.30 -4.93
N GLN A 74 -13.06 9.45 -5.04
CA GLN A 74 -12.48 10.66 -5.64
C GLN A 74 -11.35 11.26 -4.79
N ARG A 75 -11.36 11.02 -3.48
CA ARG A 75 -10.35 11.50 -2.54
C ARG A 75 -9.24 10.48 -2.27
N MET A 76 -9.30 9.29 -2.86
CA MET A 76 -8.39 8.18 -2.63
C MET A 76 -7.54 7.88 -3.85
N GLY A 77 -6.23 7.75 -3.67
CA GLY A 77 -5.29 7.16 -4.61
C GLY A 77 -4.91 5.74 -4.15
N TYR A 78 -4.97 4.78 -5.05
CA TYR A 78 -4.61 3.39 -4.75
C TYR A 78 -3.64 2.82 -5.77
N VAL A 79 -2.57 2.23 -5.28
CA VAL A 79 -1.59 1.47 -6.06
C VAL A 79 -1.65 0.02 -5.57
N PRO A 80 -2.21 -0.90 -6.37
CA PRO A 80 -2.25 -2.33 -6.05
C PRO A 80 -0.87 -2.98 -6.24
N GLU A 81 -0.65 -4.11 -5.57
CA GLU A 81 0.56 -4.94 -5.70
C GLU A 81 0.78 -5.41 -7.16
N GLU A 82 -0.28 -5.88 -7.81
CA GLU A 82 -0.22 -6.29 -9.21
C GLU A 82 -0.76 -5.18 -10.13
N PRO A 83 0.06 -4.70 -11.09
CA PRO A 83 -0.35 -3.65 -12.02
C PRO A 83 -1.31 -4.18 -13.08
N HIS A 84 -2.60 -4.09 -12.82
CA HIS A 84 -3.65 -4.34 -13.83
C HIS A 84 -3.86 -3.08 -14.69
N LEU A 85 -3.09 -2.96 -15.76
CA LEU A 85 -3.16 -1.86 -16.72
C LEU A 85 -3.72 -2.35 -18.06
N TYR A 86 -4.37 -1.47 -18.81
CA TYR A 86 -4.79 -1.78 -20.18
C TYR A 86 -3.58 -1.86 -21.10
N ALA A 87 -3.15 -3.08 -21.41
CA ALA A 87 -1.89 -3.38 -22.08
C ALA A 87 -1.76 -2.76 -23.51
N HIS A 88 -2.88 -2.50 -24.17
CA HIS A 88 -2.96 -1.91 -25.51
C HIS A 88 -2.90 -0.38 -25.52
N LEU A 89 -3.15 0.28 -24.39
CA LEU A 89 -2.98 1.73 -24.27
C LEU A 89 -1.51 2.08 -24.04
N SER A 90 -1.12 3.26 -24.49
CA SER A 90 0.14 3.88 -24.08
C SER A 90 0.04 4.46 -22.65
N GLY A 91 1.17 4.72 -22.00
CA GLY A 91 1.20 5.36 -20.70
C GLY A 91 0.47 6.70 -20.66
N LEU A 92 0.63 7.50 -21.74
CA LEU A 92 -0.06 8.78 -21.88
C LEU A 92 -1.58 8.61 -22.01
N GLU A 93 -2.04 7.72 -22.90
CA GLU A 93 -3.47 7.46 -23.09
C GLU A 93 -4.13 6.94 -21.81
N TYR A 94 -3.45 6.05 -21.08
CA TYR A 94 -3.93 5.54 -19.81
C TYR A 94 -4.14 6.66 -18.79
N LEU A 95 -3.16 7.57 -18.63
CA LEU A 95 -3.26 8.69 -17.69
C LEU A 95 -4.33 9.71 -18.11
N ILE A 96 -4.48 9.98 -19.41
CA ILE A 96 -5.57 10.82 -19.93
C ILE A 96 -6.92 10.19 -19.59
N MET A 97 -7.10 8.91 -19.85
CA MET A 97 -8.33 8.17 -19.54
C MET A 97 -8.64 8.25 -18.04
N VAL A 98 -7.66 8.05 -17.17
CA VAL A 98 -7.84 8.17 -15.71
C VAL A 98 -8.28 9.58 -15.33
N GLY A 99 -7.68 10.62 -15.91
CA GLY A 99 -8.06 12.02 -15.70
C GLY A 99 -9.52 12.29 -16.11
N GLN A 100 -9.96 11.75 -17.26
CA GLN A 100 -11.33 11.87 -17.75
C GLN A 100 -12.34 11.14 -16.86
N LEU A 101 -12.04 9.91 -16.43
CA LEU A 101 -12.89 9.11 -15.52
C LEU A 101 -13.06 9.79 -14.16
N ARG A 102 -12.10 10.61 -13.74
CA ARG A 102 -12.16 11.40 -12.51
C ARG A 102 -12.73 12.81 -12.71
N ASN A 103 -13.22 13.14 -13.91
CA ASN A 103 -13.74 14.45 -14.28
C ASN A 103 -12.75 15.60 -14.00
N LEU A 104 -11.44 15.36 -14.19
CA LEU A 104 -10.43 16.40 -14.01
C LEU A 104 -10.43 17.37 -15.20
N PRO A 105 -10.16 18.69 -14.96
CA PRO A 105 -10.11 19.68 -16.05
C PRO A 105 -8.95 19.37 -17.00
N ALA A 106 -9.23 19.38 -18.31
CA ALA A 106 -8.33 18.82 -19.33
C ALA A 106 -6.92 19.45 -19.34
N LYS A 107 -6.83 20.79 -19.38
CA LYS A 107 -5.54 21.49 -19.53
C LYS A 107 -4.63 21.31 -18.30
N PRO A 108 -5.06 21.60 -17.04
CA PRO A 108 -4.22 21.35 -15.86
C PRO A 108 -3.84 19.88 -15.70
N THR A 109 -4.70 18.96 -16.13
CA THR A 109 -4.43 17.53 -16.08
C THR A 109 -3.35 17.13 -17.08
N ALA A 110 -3.40 17.64 -18.31
CA ALA A 110 -2.37 17.38 -19.31
C ALA A 110 -0.99 17.88 -18.86
N ASP A 111 -0.91 19.08 -18.27
CA ASP A 111 0.34 19.64 -17.75
C ASP A 111 0.88 18.78 -16.59
N ARG A 112 0.01 18.27 -15.71
CA ARG A 112 0.38 17.38 -14.60
C ARG A 112 0.84 16.02 -15.11
N ILE A 113 0.17 15.44 -16.11
CA ILE A 113 0.57 14.17 -16.73
C ILE A 113 1.97 14.30 -17.35
N ASP A 114 2.22 15.35 -18.12
CA ASP A 114 3.54 15.58 -18.74
C ASP A 114 4.63 15.72 -17.67
N GLY A 115 4.35 16.47 -16.59
CA GLY A 115 5.25 16.59 -15.44
C GLY A 115 5.56 15.25 -14.78
N LEU A 116 4.54 14.43 -14.48
CA LEU A 116 4.72 13.12 -13.87
C LEU A 116 5.52 12.18 -14.76
N LEU A 117 5.22 12.15 -16.07
CA LEU A 117 5.95 11.32 -17.02
C LEU A 117 7.43 11.71 -17.14
N ARG A 118 7.76 13.02 -17.03
CA ARG A 118 9.15 13.49 -16.99
C ARG A 118 9.85 13.08 -15.70
N LEU A 119 9.21 13.33 -14.55
CA LEU A 119 9.79 13.04 -13.24
C LEU A 119 10.02 11.55 -12.99
N PHE A 120 9.15 10.68 -13.53
CA PHE A 120 9.32 9.23 -13.49
C PHE A 120 10.16 8.66 -14.64
N ALA A 121 10.77 9.52 -15.48
CA ALA A 121 11.57 9.11 -16.65
C ALA A 121 10.81 8.22 -17.65
N LEU A 122 9.50 8.46 -17.82
CA LEU A 122 8.63 7.75 -18.77
C LEU A 122 8.31 8.58 -20.02
N HIS A 123 8.78 9.84 -20.09
CA HIS A 123 8.40 10.77 -21.16
C HIS A 123 8.81 10.29 -22.54
N GLY A 124 9.98 9.62 -22.67
CA GLY A 124 10.45 9.04 -23.94
C GLY A 124 9.55 7.93 -24.46
N ASP A 125 9.01 7.13 -23.56
CA ASP A 125 8.18 5.95 -23.87
C ASP A 125 6.68 6.21 -23.81
N ARG A 126 6.25 7.46 -23.57
CA ARG A 126 4.86 7.82 -23.29
C ARG A 126 3.84 7.38 -24.34
N HIS A 127 4.26 7.18 -25.57
CA HIS A 127 3.43 6.73 -26.69
C HIS A 127 3.57 5.23 -26.99
N SER A 128 4.50 4.54 -26.33
CA SER A 128 4.67 3.09 -26.47
C SER A 128 3.54 2.37 -25.71
N PRO A 129 3.04 1.22 -26.21
CA PRO A 129 2.00 0.47 -25.52
C PRO A 129 2.52 -0.08 -24.20
N ILE A 130 1.66 -0.09 -23.17
CA ILE A 130 1.99 -0.58 -21.82
C ILE A 130 2.41 -2.06 -21.85
N SER A 131 1.99 -2.84 -22.86
CA SER A 131 2.48 -4.21 -23.05
C SER A 131 4.01 -4.28 -23.21
N ALA A 132 4.64 -3.25 -23.78
CA ALA A 132 6.09 -3.16 -23.95
C ALA A 132 6.83 -2.65 -22.70
N TYR A 133 6.10 -2.18 -21.65
CA TYR A 133 6.70 -1.62 -20.46
C TYR A 133 7.26 -2.72 -19.55
N SER A 134 8.41 -2.44 -18.92
CA SER A 134 8.93 -3.23 -17.81
C SER A 134 7.97 -3.18 -16.59
N LYS A 135 8.14 -4.08 -15.62
CA LYS A 135 7.38 -4.07 -14.38
C LYS A 135 7.51 -2.71 -13.68
N GLY A 136 8.73 -2.17 -13.59
CA GLY A 136 8.97 -0.87 -12.97
C GLY A 136 8.32 0.30 -13.72
N MET A 137 8.30 0.29 -15.06
CA MET A 137 7.60 1.32 -15.85
C MET A 137 6.08 1.26 -15.60
N ARG A 138 5.49 0.07 -15.52
CA ARG A 138 4.07 -0.10 -15.19
C ARG A 138 3.76 0.43 -13.80
N GLN A 139 4.63 0.17 -12.83
CA GLN A 139 4.49 0.69 -11.46
C GLN A 139 4.51 2.22 -11.42
N LYS A 140 5.41 2.85 -12.19
CA LYS A 140 5.48 4.31 -12.32
C LYS A 140 4.20 4.91 -12.94
N VAL A 141 3.58 4.23 -13.91
CA VAL A 141 2.27 4.64 -14.46
C VAL A 141 1.17 4.55 -13.42
N LEU A 142 1.13 3.47 -12.62
CA LEU A 142 0.16 3.32 -11.52
C LEU A 142 0.32 4.40 -10.46
N LEU A 143 1.54 4.68 -10.04
CA LEU A 143 1.85 5.78 -9.11
C LEU A 143 1.37 7.12 -9.67
N SER A 144 1.67 7.39 -10.95
CA SER A 144 1.20 8.60 -11.64
C SER A 144 -0.33 8.70 -11.62
N ALA A 145 -1.03 7.62 -11.95
CA ALA A 145 -2.49 7.56 -11.97
C ALA A 145 -3.11 7.75 -10.57
N ALA A 146 -2.52 7.13 -9.55
CA ALA A 146 -2.99 7.24 -8.18
C ALA A 146 -2.84 8.66 -7.60
N LEU A 147 -1.83 9.41 -8.05
CA LEU A 147 -1.53 10.76 -7.56
C LEU A 147 -2.11 11.88 -8.42
N LEU A 148 -2.59 11.57 -9.64
CA LEU A 148 -3.01 12.54 -10.65
C LEU A 148 -4.05 13.54 -10.15
N HIS A 149 -4.98 13.12 -9.31
CA HIS A 149 -6.10 13.91 -8.79
C HIS A 149 -5.84 14.51 -7.41
N ASN A 150 -4.59 14.46 -6.90
CA ASN A 150 -4.18 14.98 -5.59
C ASN A 150 -5.02 14.39 -4.42
N PRO A 151 -5.01 13.06 -4.21
CA PRO A 151 -5.82 12.40 -3.20
C PRO A 151 -5.48 12.86 -1.78
N ASP A 152 -6.44 12.72 -0.85
CA ASP A 152 -6.24 12.94 0.59
C ASP A 152 -5.78 11.66 1.30
N LEU A 153 -6.20 10.50 0.78
CA LEU A 153 -5.81 9.17 1.24
C LEU A 153 -5.01 8.47 0.14
N ILE A 154 -3.85 7.96 0.50
CA ILE A 154 -2.94 7.24 -0.39
C ILE A 154 -2.72 5.84 0.15
N LEU A 155 -3.19 4.85 -0.60
CA LEU A 155 -3.05 3.44 -0.30
C LEU A 155 -2.02 2.83 -1.25
N LEU A 156 -0.96 2.25 -0.70
CA LEU A 156 0.15 1.68 -1.45
C LEU A 156 0.34 0.22 -1.04
N ASP A 157 0.06 -0.71 -1.96
CA ASP A 157 0.24 -2.15 -1.73
C ASP A 157 1.50 -2.61 -2.45
N GLU A 158 2.56 -2.94 -1.70
CA GLU A 158 3.89 -3.34 -2.19
C GLU A 158 4.49 -2.37 -3.25
N PRO A 159 4.48 -1.05 -3.05
CA PRO A 159 4.76 -0.07 -4.11
C PRO A 159 6.20 -0.07 -4.60
N PHE A 160 7.14 -0.64 -3.85
CA PHE A 160 8.57 -0.72 -4.23
C PHE A 160 8.88 -1.94 -5.09
N SER A 161 7.93 -2.88 -5.24
CA SER A 161 8.14 -4.11 -6.01
C SER A 161 8.47 -3.81 -7.47
N GLY A 162 9.64 -4.29 -7.92
CA GLY A 162 10.09 -4.14 -9.31
C GLY A 162 10.62 -2.77 -9.68
N LEU A 163 10.81 -1.85 -8.73
CA LEU A 163 11.49 -0.58 -8.96
C LEU A 163 13.01 -0.74 -8.88
N ASP A 164 13.73 0.03 -9.69
CA ASP A 164 15.16 0.22 -9.52
C ASP A 164 15.48 1.06 -8.27
N VAL A 165 16.71 0.99 -7.78
CA VAL A 165 17.14 1.66 -6.54
C VAL A 165 16.89 3.17 -6.58
N ALA A 166 17.18 3.83 -7.71
CA ALA A 166 17.01 5.28 -7.82
C ALA A 166 15.52 5.67 -7.75
N THR A 167 14.67 4.94 -8.45
CA THR A 167 13.21 5.13 -8.40
C THR A 167 12.65 4.83 -7.01
N GLY A 168 13.15 3.79 -6.33
CA GLY A 168 12.78 3.47 -4.95
C GLY A 168 13.10 4.61 -3.99
N LEU A 169 14.28 5.24 -4.12
CA LEU A 169 14.65 6.42 -3.31
C LEU A 169 13.73 7.62 -3.57
N VAL A 170 13.40 7.88 -4.83
CA VAL A 170 12.44 8.95 -5.20
C VAL A 170 11.06 8.67 -4.60
N LEU A 171 10.56 7.44 -4.72
CA LEU A 171 9.26 7.06 -4.16
C LEU A 171 9.23 7.22 -2.64
N ARG A 172 10.29 6.80 -1.95
CA ARG A 172 10.40 6.98 -0.49
C ARG A 172 10.28 8.45 -0.10
N SER A 173 11.08 9.32 -0.73
CA SER A 173 11.03 10.76 -0.46
C SER A 173 9.67 11.36 -0.81
N LEU A 174 9.03 10.91 -1.89
CA LEU A 174 7.69 11.33 -2.29
C LEU A 174 6.64 10.96 -1.22
N ILE A 175 6.66 9.74 -0.71
CA ILE A 175 5.74 9.29 0.34
C ILE A 175 5.90 10.15 1.60
N GLN A 176 7.14 10.43 2.02
CA GLN A 176 7.45 11.30 3.16
C GLN A 176 6.95 12.73 2.94
N GLU A 177 7.16 13.29 1.75
CA GLU A 177 6.69 14.63 1.39
C GLU A 177 5.15 14.72 1.37
N LEU A 178 4.47 13.68 0.86
CA LEU A 178 3.01 13.63 0.84
C LEU A 178 2.44 13.56 2.26
N ALA A 179 3.02 12.78 3.15
CA ALA A 179 2.66 12.76 4.56
C ALA A 179 2.90 14.12 5.23
N ALA A 180 4.09 14.74 5.04
CA ALA A 180 4.41 16.06 5.57
C ALA A 180 3.41 17.16 5.12
N ARG A 181 2.78 16.99 3.95
CA ARG A 181 1.67 17.83 3.45
C ARG A 181 0.30 17.48 4.02
N GLY A 182 0.24 16.62 5.02
CA GLY A 182 -0.99 16.25 5.72
C GLY A 182 -1.83 15.17 5.02
N LYS A 183 -1.29 14.46 4.02
CA LYS A 183 -1.99 13.30 3.44
C LYS A 183 -1.99 12.13 4.42
N VAL A 184 -3.02 11.29 4.34
CA VAL A 184 -3.07 10.00 5.03
C VAL A 184 -2.39 8.97 4.13
N VAL A 185 -1.35 8.31 4.61
CA VAL A 185 -0.63 7.28 3.85
C VAL A 185 -0.69 5.96 4.58
N LEU A 186 -1.28 4.96 3.94
CA LEU A 186 -1.26 3.57 4.37
C LEU A 186 -0.44 2.76 3.36
N PHE A 187 0.57 2.08 3.86
CA PHE A 187 1.58 1.42 3.05
C PHE A 187 1.78 -0.03 3.50
N SER A 188 1.55 -0.99 2.62
CA SER A 188 1.89 -2.38 2.90
C SER A 188 3.23 -2.75 2.29
N SER A 189 4.03 -3.53 3.00
CA SER A 189 5.24 -4.16 2.47
C SER A 189 5.58 -5.41 3.27
N HIS A 190 6.30 -6.32 2.62
CA HIS A 190 7.00 -7.43 3.27
C HIS A 190 8.48 -7.09 3.54
N ASP A 191 9.00 -6.00 2.98
CA ASP A 191 10.35 -5.49 3.24
C ASP A 191 10.35 -4.62 4.50
N LEU A 192 10.72 -5.23 5.61
CA LEU A 192 10.72 -4.59 6.93
C LEU A 192 11.74 -3.46 7.04
N GLU A 193 12.87 -3.53 6.32
CA GLU A 193 13.86 -2.44 6.29
C GLU A 193 13.27 -1.18 5.64
N ILE A 194 12.52 -1.33 4.55
CA ILE A 194 11.85 -0.21 3.90
C ILE A 194 10.83 0.40 4.85
N VAL A 195 9.99 -0.43 5.49
CA VAL A 195 8.99 0.04 6.45
C VAL A 195 9.64 0.80 7.60
N GLU A 196 10.70 0.26 8.17
CA GLU A 196 11.43 0.87 9.28
C GLU A 196 12.01 2.26 8.94
N ARG A 197 12.39 2.45 7.67
CA ARG A 197 12.95 3.73 7.17
C ARG A 197 11.89 4.73 6.72
N VAL A 198 10.69 4.29 6.42
CA VAL A 198 9.64 5.12 5.82
C VAL A 198 8.52 5.43 6.81
N CYS A 199 8.10 4.43 7.59
CA CYS A 199 6.96 4.54 8.48
C CYS A 199 7.35 5.07 9.85
N SER A 200 6.45 5.82 10.47
CA SER A 200 6.53 6.21 11.87
C SER A 200 5.68 5.30 12.77
N HIS A 201 4.64 4.71 12.21
CA HIS A 201 3.65 3.89 12.88
C HIS A 201 3.45 2.58 12.12
N VAL A 202 3.23 1.48 12.82
CA VAL A 202 2.99 0.17 12.20
C VAL A 202 1.80 -0.54 12.83
N VAL A 203 1.05 -1.22 11.97
CA VAL A 203 -0.02 -2.15 12.34
C VAL A 203 0.40 -3.53 11.86
N ILE A 204 0.63 -4.47 12.77
CA ILE A 204 1.08 -5.82 12.44
C ILE A 204 -0.09 -6.80 12.54
N LEU A 205 -0.37 -7.48 11.42
CA LEU A 205 -1.38 -8.53 11.32
C LEU A 205 -0.74 -9.90 11.45
N HIS A 206 -1.36 -10.73 12.27
CA HIS A 206 -1.08 -12.16 12.33
C HIS A 206 -2.39 -12.95 12.49
N ARG A 207 -2.58 -14.02 11.70
CA ARG A 207 -3.78 -14.86 11.74
C ARG A 207 -5.09 -14.06 11.73
N ALA A 208 -5.21 -13.14 10.78
CA ALA A 208 -6.37 -12.27 10.56
C ALA A 208 -6.64 -11.21 11.64
N ARG A 209 -5.80 -11.08 12.68
CA ARG A 209 -5.96 -10.12 13.78
C ARG A 209 -4.76 -9.19 13.90
N ILE A 210 -4.98 -8.02 14.50
CA ILE A 210 -3.88 -7.12 14.87
C ILE A 210 -3.19 -7.67 16.11
N VAL A 211 -1.86 -7.79 16.03
CA VAL A 211 -0.99 -8.19 17.15
C VAL A 211 -0.14 -7.04 17.67
N ALA A 212 0.04 -5.98 16.88
CA ALA A 212 0.65 -4.72 17.29
C ALA A 212 0.07 -3.56 16.49
N ASP A 213 -0.13 -2.40 17.16
CA ASP A 213 -0.60 -1.14 16.57
C ASP A 213 0.04 0.01 17.36
N ASP A 214 1.24 0.45 16.93
CA ASP A 214 2.01 1.47 17.67
C ASP A 214 3.11 2.10 16.80
N SER A 215 3.77 3.12 17.34
CA SER A 215 4.99 3.66 16.74
C SER A 215 6.13 2.65 16.78
N ILE A 216 6.98 2.65 15.75
CA ILE A 216 8.14 1.75 15.69
C ILE A 216 9.07 1.98 16.90
N GLU A 217 9.25 3.24 17.28
CA GLU A 217 10.10 3.61 18.43
C GLU A 217 9.56 3.06 19.77
N HIS A 218 8.24 3.15 19.97
CA HIS A 218 7.61 2.60 21.17
C HIS A 218 7.68 1.07 21.22
N LEU A 219 7.44 0.38 20.11
CA LEU A 219 7.56 -1.07 20.02
C LEU A 219 9.00 -1.54 20.32
N ARG A 220 10.03 -0.86 19.78
CA ARG A 220 11.44 -1.15 20.10
C ARG A 220 11.72 -1.02 21.59
N THR A 221 11.23 0.04 22.21
CA THR A 221 11.44 0.30 23.63
C THR A 221 10.70 -0.74 24.50
N LEU A 222 9.44 -1.02 24.19
CA LEU A 222 8.58 -1.93 24.95
C LEU A 222 9.10 -3.37 24.91
N MET A 223 9.55 -3.83 23.75
CA MET A 223 10.00 -5.20 23.54
C MET A 223 11.51 -5.39 23.77
N ALA A 224 12.24 -4.28 24.00
CA ALA A 224 13.71 -4.27 24.12
C ALA A 224 14.42 -4.90 22.90
N LEU A 225 13.85 -4.72 21.71
CA LEU A 225 14.36 -5.23 20.43
C LEU A 225 14.82 -4.09 19.53
N PRO A 226 16.03 -4.16 18.95
CA PRO A 226 16.62 -3.04 18.20
C PRO A 226 16.02 -2.83 16.80
N THR A 227 15.40 -3.86 16.20
CA THR A 227 14.92 -3.80 14.82
C THR A 227 13.45 -4.19 14.70
N LEU A 228 12.79 -3.67 13.67
CA LEU A 228 11.42 -4.07 13.33
C LEU A 228 11.36 -5.55 12.91
N GLU A 229 12.43 -6.09 12.31
CA GLU A 229 12.50 -7.50 11.91
C GLU A 229 12.43 -8.44 13.12
N GLU A 230 13.16 -8.13 14.20
CA GLU A 230 13.10 -8.91 15.45
C GLU A 230 11.73 -8.82 16.12
N ILE A 231 11.14 -7.62 16.15
CA ILE A 231 9.77 -7.40 16.66
C ILE A 231 8.77 -8.24 15.86
N PHE A 232 8.84 -8.16 14.52
CA PHE A 232 7.97 -8.90 13.63
C PHE A 232 8.15 -10.41 13.76
N SER A 233 9.40 -10.88 13.86
CA SER A 233 9.72 -12.30 14.07
C SER A 233 9.08 -12.81 15.35
N GLN A 234 9.16 -12.06 16.44
CA GLN A 234 8.57 -12.47 17.72
C GLN A 234 7.04 -12.49 17.73
N LEU A 235 6.40 -11.53 17.00
CA LEU A 235 4.94 -11.37 17.01
C LEU A 235 4.22 -12.19 15.94
N ALA A 236 4.86 -12.46 14.81
CA ALA A 236 4.18 -12.95 13.61
C ALA A 236 4.84 -14.15 12.92
N VAL A 237 6.02 -14.61 13.38
CA VAL A 237 6.71 -15.79 12.83
C VAL A 237 6.70 -16.89 13.86
N GLU A 238 6.03 -18.02 13.56
CA GLU A 238 5.90 -19.17 14.45
C GLU A 238 6.89 -20.31 14.11
N GLN A 239 7.58 -20.22 12.99
CA GLN A 239 8.44 -21.29 12.52
C GLN A 239 9.85 -21.15 13.09
N ASP A 240 10.41 -22.26 13.56
CA ASP A 240 11.84 -22.38 13.86
C ASP A 240 12.64 -22.39 12.55
N THR A 241 12.90 -21.17 12.04
CA THR A 241 13.61 -20.97 10.77
C THR A 241 15.02 -21.55 10.79
N VAL A 242 15.70 -21.55 11.95
CA VAL A 242 17.05 -22.09 12.13
C VAL A 242 17.03 -23.62 12.11
N GLY A 243 16.08 -24.25 12.80
CA GLY A 243 15.90 -25.70 12.81
C GLY A 243 15.54 -26.24 11.43
N ILE A 244 14.61 -25.56 10.72
CA ILE A 244 14.24 -25.93 9.35
C ILE A 244 15.45 -25.81 8.40
N SER A 245 16.23 -24.73 8.48
CA SER A 245 17.42 -24.53 7.65
C SER A 245 18.46 -25.63 7.86
N ARG A 246 18.69 -26.09 9.10
CA ARG A 246 19.55 -27.22 9.40
C ARG A 246 19.06 -28.52 8.79
N GLN A 247 17.76 -28.82 8.96
CA GLN A 247 17.15 -30.02 8.37
C GLN A 247 17.26 -30.03 6.84
N ILE A 248 17.08 -28.89 6.18
CA ILE A 248 17.28 -28.79 4.73
C ILE A 248 18.74 -29.04 4.35
N ALA A 249 19.71 -28.45 5.08
CA ALA A 249 21.11 -28.64 4.82
C ALA A 249 21.55 -30.12 5.01
N ASP A 250 21.02 -30.77 6.06
CA ASP A 250 21.28 -32.19 6.31
C ASP A 250 20.72 -33.09 5.19
N LEU A 251 19.49 -32.78 4.71
CA LEU A 251 18.86 -33.50 3.59
C LEU A 251 19.63 -33.36 2.26
N ILE A 252 20.29 -32.23 2.03
CA ILE A 252 21.07 -31.99 0.80
C ILE A 252 22.43 -32.72 0.87
N GLN A 253 22.96 -32.97 2.07
CA GLN A 253 24.23 -33.65 2.27
C GLN A 253 24.12 -35.19 2.30
N ALA A 254 22.92 -35.74 2.41
CA ALA A 254 22.63 -37.16 2.40
C ALA A 254 22.45 -37.71 0.97
#